data_0605923861974e957b22fffb23532ade
#
_entry.id   0605923861974e957b22fffb23532ade
#
_cell.length_a   1.000
_cell.length_b   1.000
_cell.length_c   1.000
_cell.angle_alpha   90.00
_cell.angle_beta   90.00
_cell.angle_gamma   90.00
#
_symmetry.space_group_name_H-M   'P 1'
#
loop_
_entity.id
_entity.type
_entity.pdbx_description
1 polymer ?
#
loop_
_entity_poly.entity_id
_entity_poly.type
_entity_poly.pdbx_seq_one_letter_code
_entity_poly.pdbx_strand_id
1 'polypeptide(L)'
;SNPDQPSNPDQPSNPDQPSNPDQPSNPDQPSNPDQPSNPEQPSQPEQPSEPEQPSEPSGAVSTSAPAEELTASDAEYLVTVEGLSVTNALGKQITHSCTQNAQGKVLTIRVNSIVATAHLTMDTLRTLKAQGVETIRFCTLLYRPTSVSIDALLNLGVDEADILWTHNGIQARLTVGGTDSSSLLQ
;
A
#
# COMPACT_ATOMS: atom_id res chain seq x y z
N SER A 1 12.81 -15.98 -87.18
CA SER A 1 13.85 -15.66 -86.18
C SER A 1 13.09 -15.47 -84.86
N ASN A 2 13.30 -16.41 -83.95
CA ASN A 2 12.67 -16.43 -82.64
C ASN A 2 13.54 -15.67 -81.63
N PRO A 3 13.05 -14.72 -80.87
CA PRO A 3 13.89 -14.00 -79.89
C PRO A 3 14.25 -14.91 -78.72
N ASP A 4 15.51 -14.80 -78.29
CA ASP A 4 16.08 -15.56 -77.20
C ASP A 4 15.29 -15.28 -75.89
N GLN A 5 14.93 -16.34 -75.20
CA GLN A 5 14.24 -16.29 -73.91
C GLN A 5 15.27 -15.83 -72.84
N PRO A 6 14.94 -14.84 -71.98
CA PRO A 6 15.89 -14.40 -70.96
C PRO A 6 16.08 -15.50 -69.91
N SER A 7 17.36 -15.66 -69.51
CA SER A 7 17.76 -16.60 -68.47
C SER A 7 17.10 -16.24 -67.14
N ASN A 8 16.62 -17.24 -66.43
CA ASN A 8 16.01 -17.13 -65.11
C ASN A 8 17.04 -16.58 -64.09
N PRO A 9 16.75 -15.55 -63.32
CA PRO A 9 17.66 -15.04 -62.30
C PRO A 9 17.92 -16.09 -61.23
N ASP A 10 19.19 -16.23 -60.81
CA ASP A 10 19.59 -17.15 -59.73
C ASP A 10 18.84 -16.86 -58.46
N GLN A 11 18.27 -17.90 -57.90
CA GLN A 11 17.54 -17.86 -56.65
C GLN A 11 18.54 -17.55 -55.50
N PRO A 12 18.28 -16.56 -54.66
CA PRO A 12 19.19 -16.22 -53.54
C PRO A 12 19.29 -17.40 -52.56
N SER A 13 20.54 -17.70 -52.18
CA SER A 13 20.82 -18.74 -51.19
C SER A 13 20.14 -18.40 -49.87
N ASN A 14 19.53 -19.42 -49.26
CA ASN A 14 18.89 -19.32 -47.98
C ASN A 14 19.89 -18.87 -46.90
N PRO A 15 19.64 -17.83 -46.12
CA PRO A 15 20.54 -17.42 -45.02
C PRO A 15 20.69 -18.53 -44.02
N ASP A 16 21.93 -18.80 -43.56
CA ASP A 16 22.24 -19.79 -42.55
C ASP A 16 21.41 -19.50 -41.26
N GLN A 17 20.73 -20.53 -40.80
CA GLN A 17 19.94 -20.48 -39.59
C GLN A 17 20.89 -20.25 -38.41
N PRO A 18 20.66 -19.22 -37.55
CA PRO A 18 21.53 -19.00 -36.42
C PRO A 18 21.49 -20.21 -35.46
N SER A 19 22.68 -20.61 -35.01
CA SER A 19 22.84 -21.68 -34.03
C SER A 19 22.09 -21.33 -32.76
N ASN A 20 21.36 -22.30 -32.24
CA ASN A 20 20.62 -22.18 -30.99
C ASN A 20 21.59 -21.79 -29.86
N PRO A 21 21.36 -20.74 -29.07
CA PRO A 21 22.24 -20.41 -27.96
C PRO A 21 22.20 -21.54 -26.92
N ASP A 22 23.39 -21.89 -26.40
CA ASP A 22 23.54 -22.90 -25.36
C ASP A 22 22.63 -22.55 -24.17
N GLN A 23 21.81 -23.51 -23.78
CA GLN A 23 20.91 -23.39 -22.65
C GLN A 23 21.75 -23.17 -21.37
N PRO A 24 21.56 -22.13 -20.59
CA PRO A 24 22.32 -21.91 -19.38
C PRO A 24 22.10 -23.08 -18.40
N SER A 25 23.21 -23.57 -17.85
CA SER A 25 23.19 -24.61 -16.84
C SER A 25 22.33 -24.17 -15.67
N ASN A 26 21.47 -25.07 -15.23
CA ASN A 26 20.61 -24.85 -14.07
C ASN A 26 21.46 -24.46 -12.85
N PRO A 27 21.24 -23.33 -12.16
CA PRO A 27 21.98 -22.99 -10.96
C PRO A 27 21.74 -24.04 -9.89
N ASP A 28 22.81 -24.45 -9.20
CA ASP A 28 22.74 -25.39 -8.09
C ASP A 28 21.70 -24.89 -7.07
N GLN A 29 20.77 -25.75 -6.75
CA GLN A 29 19.73 -25.48 -5.76
C GLN A 29 20.40 -25.19 -4.41
N PRO A 30 20.17 -24.03 -3.77
CA PRO A 30 20.76 -23.74 -2.48
C PRO A 30 20.31 -24.76 -1.46
N SER A 31 21.28 -25.28 -0.69
CA SER A 31 21.03 -26.20 0.41
C SER A 31 20.02 -25.56 1.36
N ASN A 32 19.06 -26.36 1.75
CA ASN A 32 18.02 -25.96 2.70
C ASN A 32 18.68 -25.41 3.99
N PRO A 33 18.43 -24.18 4.45
CA PRO A 33 18.98 -23.70 5.70
C PRO A 33 18.43 -24.55 6.85
N ASP A 34 19.34 -24.95 7.78
CA ASP A 34 18.98 -25.68 8.97
C ASP A 34 17.82 -24.98 9.68
N GLN A 35 16.78 -25.73 9.92
CA GLN A 35 15.59 -25.25 10.62
C GLN A 35 16.00 -24.73 12.01
N PRO A 36 15.74 -23.47 12.37
CA PRO A 36 16.09 -22.94 13.67
C PRO A 36 15.37 -23.75 14.75
N SER A 37 16.14 -24.14 15.77
CA SER A 37 15.62 -24.84 16.95
C SER A 37 14.45 -24.02 17.52
N ASN A 38 13.36 -24.72 17.78
CA ASN A 38 12.16 -24.15 18.39
C ASN A 38 12.53 -23.34 19.65
N PRO A 39 12.23 -22.03 19.74
CA PRO A 39 12.50 -21.26 20.97
C PRO A 39 11.68 -21.86 22.11
N GLU A 40 12.35 -22.10 23.25
CA GLU A 40 11.69 -22.54 24.46
C GLU A 40 10.55 -21.59 24.80
N GLN A 41 9.39 -22.17 25.02
CA GLN A 41 8.16 -21.45 25.38
C GLN A 41 8.43 -20.62 26.66
N PRO A 42 8.21 -19.29 26.65
CA PRO A 42 8.37 -18.48 27.85
C PRO A 42 7.45 -19.00 28.94
N SER A 43 8.00 -19.18 30.15
CA SER A 43 7.25 -19.54 31.33
C SER A 43 6.12 -18.51 31.52
N GLN A 44 4.94 -19.00 31.71
CA GLN A 44 3.73 -18.22 31.96
C GLN A 44 3.98 -17.26 33.14
N PRO A 45 3.77 -15.94 33.01
CA PRO A 45 3.90 -15.03 34.12
C PRO A 45 2.89 -15.39 35.20
N GLU A 46 3.37 -15.45 36.45
CA GLU A 46 2.51 -15.66 37.61
C GLU A 46 1.45 -14.58 37.67
N GLN A 47 0.22 -15.00 37.85
CA GLN A 47 -0.97 -14.15 37.97
C GLN A 47 -0.76 -13.19 39.14
N PRO A 48 -0.86 -11.85 38.96
CA PRO A 48 -0.80 -10.92 40.06
C PRO A 48 -1.92 -11.19 41.07
N SER A 49 -1.56 -11.28 42.37
CA SER A 49 -2.50 -11.41 43.43
C SER A 49 -3.46 -10.22 43.44
N GLU A 50 -4.71 -10.53 43.57
CA GLU A 50 -5.84 -9.58 43.68
C GLU A 50 -5.54 -8.53 44.76
N PRO A 51 -5.59 -7.22 44.50
CA PRO A 51 -5.45 -6.21 45.56
C PRO A 51 -6.67 -6.18 46.42
N GLU A 52 -6.44 -6.25 47.74
CA GLU A 52 -7.49 -6.10 48.77
C GLU A 52 -8.19 -4.76 48.62
N GLN A 53 -9.49 -4.80 48.65
CA GLN A 53 -10.44 -3.70 48.55
C GLN A 53 -10.23 -2.72 49.72
N PRO A 54 -9.89 -1.43 49.48
CA PRO A 54 -9.85 -0.42 50.54
C PRO A 54 -11.27 -0.05 50.94
N SER A 55 -11.50 -0.05 52.25
CA SER A 55 -12.74 0.40 52.90
C SER A 55 -12.98 1.89 52.58
N GLU A 56 -14.22 2.23 52.30
CA GLU A 56 -14.70 3.59 52.08
C GLU A 56 -14.39 4.53 53.27
N PRO A 57 -13.98 5.78 53.04
CA PRO A 57 -14.35 6.88 53.89
C PRO A 57 -15.43 7.74 53.23
N SER A 58 -16.55 7.81 53.86
CA SER A 58 -17.58 8.80 53.65
C SER A 58 -17.01 10.20 53.83
N GLY A 59 -17.20 11.09 52.85
CA GLY A 59 -16.84 12.49 52.97
C GLY A 59 -16.99 13.26 51.66
N ALA A 60 -18.16 13.86 51.47
CA ALA A 60 -18.45 14.76 50.39
C ALA A 60 -17.53 15.99 50.40
N VAL A 61 -16.89 16.30 49.27
CA VAL A 61 -16.68 17.71 48.82
C VAL A 61 -16.68 17.74 47.31
N SER A 62 -17.65 18.43 46.77
CA SER A 62 -17.70 18.91 45.38
C SER A 62 -16.47 19.74 45.06
N THR A 63 -15.74 19.36 44.03
CA THR A 63 -14.97 20.31 43.25
C THR A 63 -14.92 19.81 41.78
N SER A 64 -15.69 20.50 40.96
CA SER A 64 -15.68 20.34 39.50
C SER A 64 -14.32 20.67 38.95
N ALA A 65 -13.61 19.66 38.47
CA ALA A 65 -12.60 19.83 37.42
C ALA A 65 -13.17 19.14 36.17
N PRO A 66 -13.13 19.78 35.00
CA PRO A 66 -13.64 19.12 33.79
C PRO A 66 -12.77 17.90 33.50
N ALA A 67 -13.40 16.72 33.61
CA ALA A 67 -12.87 15.54 32.96
C ALA A 67 -12.76 15.90 31.47
N GLU A 68 -11.55 16.02 30.97
CA GLU A 68 -11.32 15.97 29.53
C GLU A 68 -11.86 14.61 29.11
N GLU A 69 -13.02 14.66 28.51
CA GLU A 69 -13.63 13.59 27.77
C GLU A 69 -12.63 13.24 26.66
N LEU A 70 -11.79 12.25 26.91
CA LEU A 70 -11.07 11.55 25.86
C LEU A 70 -12.15 10.99 24.95
N THR A 71 -12.53 11.82 23.99
CA THR A 71 -13.51 11.45 22.97
C THR A 71 -13.03 10.17 22.33
N ALA A 72 -13.86 9.14 22.33
CA ALA A 72 -13.68 7.85 21.66
C ALA A 72 -13.46 7.99 20.12
N SER A 73 -13.11 9.20 19.67
CA SER A 73 -12.91 9.59 18.29
C SER A 73 -11.54 9.19 17.72
N ASP A 74 -10.57 8.83 18.56
CA ASP A 74 -9.19 8.56 18.12
C ASP A 74 -8.83 7.07 18.04
N ALA A 75 -9.78 6.16 18.30
CA ALA A 75 -9.55 4.74 18.09
C ALA A 75 -9.35 4.46 16.60
N GLU A 76 -8.17 3.97 16.23
CA GLU A 76 -7.86 3.49 14.89
C GLU A 76 -7.81 1.96 14.86
N TYR A 77 -8.45 1.33 13.89
CA TYR A 77 -8.46 -0.12 13.71
C TYR A 77 -7.65 -0.51 12.49
N LEU A 78 -6.80 -1.54 12.63
CA LEU A 78 -6.07 -2.11 11.50
C LEU A 78 -7.05 -2.75 10.51
N VAL A 79 -6.87 -2.43 9.23
CA VAL A 79 -7.67 -2.98 8.13
C VAL A 79 -6.74 -3.41 6.99
N THR A 80 -7.20 -4.36 6.19
CA THR A 80 -6.54 -4.74 4.94
C THR A 80 -7.34 -4.18 3.78
N VAL A 81 -6.65 -3.55 2.82
CA VAL A 81 -7.26 -2.98 1.61
C VAL A 81 -6.78 -3.76 0.40
N GLU A 82 -7.68 -4.46 -0.26
CA GLU A 82 -7.38 -5.16 -1.50
C GLU A 82 -7.19 -4.16 -2.64
N GLY A 83 -6.25 -4.45 -3.54
CA GLY A 83 -5.93 -3.57 -4.67
C GLY A 83 -5.11 -2.33 -4.30
N LEU A 84 -4.64 -2.22 -3.05
CA LEU A 84 -3.67 -1.22 -2.63
C LEU A 84 -2.28 -1.84 -2.58
N SER A 85 -1.33 -1.20 -3.22
CA SER A 85 0.09 -1.51 -3.05
C SER A 85 0.90 -0.23 -2.84
N VAL A 86 2.05 -0.35 -2.18
CA VAL A 86 2.93 0.79 -1.96
C VAL A 86 4.34 0.43 -2.41
N THR A 87 4.95 1.33 -3.18
CA THR A 87 6.31 1.17 -3.69
C THR A 87 7.22 2.29 -3.19
N ASN A 88 8.52 2.00 -3.10
CA ASN A 88 9.54 3.01 -2.80
C ASN A 88 9.98 3.75 -4.08
N ALA A 89 10.98 4.63 -3.96
CA ALA A 89 11.55 5.39 -5.08
C ALA A 89 12.12 4.53 -6.23
N LEU A 90 12.43 3.27 -5.96
CA LEU A 90 12.95 2.32 -6.96
C LEU A 90 11.85 1.45 -7.59
N GLY A 91 10.58 1.72 -7.28
CA GLY A 91 9.44 0.92 -7.74
C GLY A 91 9.31 -0.44 -7.04
N LYS A 92 10.10 -0.72 -6.00
CA LYS A 92 10.01 -1.96 -5.23
C LYS A 92 8.88 -1.86 -4.20
N GLN A 93 8.05 -2.90 -4.11
CA GLN A 93 7.00 -2.99 -3.08
C GLN A 93 7.60 -2.92 -1.68
N ILE A 94 6.95 -2.15 -0.80
CA ILE A 94 7.31 -1.98 0.61
C ILE A 94 6.11 -2.22 1.51
N THR A 95 6.41 -2.61 2.75
CA THR A 95 5.38 -2.85 3.77
C THR A 95 4.69 -1.55 4.14
N HIS A 96 3.38 -1.61 4.26
CA HIS A 96 2.53 -0.52 4.72
C HIS A 96 1.48 -1.05 5.70
N SER A 97 0.87 -0.16 6.45
CA SER A 97 -0.27 -0.46 7.30
C SER A 97 -1.43 0.45 6.95
N CYS A 98 -2.63 -0.08 7.04
CA CYS A 98 -3.85 0.68 6.86
C CYS A 98 -4.65 0.65 8.16
N THR A 99 -5.13 1.82 8.58
CA THR A 99 -6.03 1.96 9.73
C THR A 99 -7.27 2.73 9.34
N GLN A 100 -8.39 2.42 9.97
CA GLN A 100 -9.62 3.20 9.89
C GLN A 100 -9.90 3.87 11.24
N ASN A 101 -10.43 5.10 11.21
CA ASN A 101 -10.92 5.75 12.41
C ASN A 101 -12.19 5.06 12.97
N ALA A 102 -12.57 5.36 14.20
CA ALA A 102 -13.70 4.75 14.88
C ALA A 102 -15.04 4.82 14.11
N GLN A 103 -15.23 5.87 13.30
CA GLN A 103 -16.43 6.03 12.47
C GLN A 103 -16.33 5.29 11.11
N GLY A 104 -15.18 4.68 10.79
CA GLY A 104 -14.96 4.00 9.51
C GLY A 104 -14.84 4.93 8.30
N LYS A 105 -14.84 6.26 8.50
CA LYS A 105 -14.90 7.25 7.43
C LYS A 105 -13.55 7.66 6.86
N VAL A 106 -12.49 7.51 7.62
CA VAL A 106 -11.13 7.88 7.23
C VAL A 106 -10.24 6.65 7.22
N LEU A 107 -9.70 6.33 6.05
CA LEU A 107 -8.67 5.31 5.88
C LEU A 107 -7.30 5.99 5.89
N THR A 108 -6.42 5.57 6.78
CA THR A 108 -5.04 6.08 6.85
C THR A 108 -4.07 5.01 6.38
N ILE A 109 -3.29 5.32 5.36
CA ILE A 109 -2.19 4.49 4.84
C ILE A 109 -0.89 5.03 5.44
N ARG A 110 -0.16 4.19 6.19
CA ARG A 110 1.11 4.56 6.83
C ARG A 110 2.26 3.75 6.27
N VAL A 111 3.35 4.41 5.95
CA VAL A 111 4.56 3.82 5.38
C VAL A 111 5.79 4.33 6.10
N ASN A 112 6.67 3.43 6.49
CA ASN A 112 7.96 3.77 7.09
C ASN A 112 9.01 4.04 5.99
N SER A 113 8.77 5.05 5.16
CA SER A 113 9.65 5.48 4.07
C SER A 113 9.52 6.98 3.87
N ILE A 114 10.60 7.62 3.42
CA ILE A 114 10.62 9.05 3.06
C ILE A 114 9.96 9.27 1.70
N VAL A 115 10.25 8.37 0.76
CA VAL A 115 9.70 8.40 -0.59
C VAL A 115 8.86 7.16 -0.80
N ALA A 116 7.59 7.35 -1.08
CA ALA A 116 6.68 6.24 -1.34
C ALA A 116 5.59 6.66 -2.32
N THR A 117 5.13 5.69 -3.12
CA THR A 117 4.00 5.82 -4.01
C THR A 117 2.94 4.79 -3.65
N ALA A 118 1.77 5.24 -3.27
CA ALA A 118 0.60 4.38 -3.12
C ALA A 118 -0.07 4.21 -4.50
N HIS A 119 -0.36 2.97 -4.85
CA HIS A 119 -1.05 2.57 -6.06
C HIS A 119 -2.44 2.07 -5.69
N LEU A 120 -3.45 2.67 -6.23
CA LEU A 120 -4.86 2.30 -6.06
C LEU A 120 -5.52 2.20 -7.44
N THR A 121 -6.67 1.54 -7.49
CA THR A 121 -7.53 1.49 -8.66
C THR A 121 -8.88 2.14 -8.36
N MET A 122 -9.62 2.50 -9.38
CA MET A 122 -11.00 3.01 -9.21
C MET A 122 -11.91 1.98 -8.53
N ASP A 123 -11.70 0.69 -8.76
CA ASP A 123 -12.48 -0.37 -8.11
C ASP A 123 -12.18 -0.45 -6.60
N THR A 124 -10.91 -0.25 -6.21
CA THR A 124 -10.54 -0.12 -4.80
C THR A 124 -11.29 1.06 -4.16
N LEU A 125 -11.37 2.21 -4.83
CA LEU A 125 -12.11 3.38 -4.31
C LEU A 125 -13.61 3.10 -4.18
N ARG A 126 -14.22 2.45 -5.17
CA ARG A 126 -15.64 2.06 -5.12
C ARG A 126 -15.93 1.12 -3.95
N THR A 127 -15.04 0.14 -3.74
CA THR A 127 -15.13 -0.79 -2.60
C THR A 127 -15.03 -0.06 -1.27
N LEU A 128 -14.05 0.82 -1.11
CA LEU A 128 -13.88 1.63 0.10
C LEU A 128 -15.10 2.54 0.34
N LYS A 129 -15.63 3.16 -0.71
CA LYS A 129 -16.84 3.97 -0.62
C LYS A 129 -18.05 3.16 -0.18
N ALA A 130 -18.22 1.94 -0.69
CA ALA A 130 -19.29 1.03 -0.28
C ALA A 130 -19.16 0.60 1.18
N GLN A 131 -17.94 0.57 1.72
CA GLN A 131 -17.64 0.32 3.14
C GLN A 131 -17.84 1.56 4.04
N GLY A 132 -18.19 2.71 3.46
CA GLY A 132 -18.45 3.94 4.19
C GLY A 132 -17.25 4.88 4.33
N VAL A 133 -16.10 4.55 3.70
CA VAL A 133 -14.92 5.42 3.69
C VAL A 133 -15.19 6.66 2.82
N GLU A 134 -14.94 7.82 3.35
CA GLU A 134 -15.12 9.11 2.66
C GLU A 134 -13.79 9.74 2.26
N THR A 135 -12.76 9.51 3.06
CA THR A 135 -11.44 10.15 2.91
C THR A 135 -10.32 9.14 3.06
N ILE A 136 -9.33 9.22 2.20
CA ILE A 136 -8.07 8.49 2.34
C ILE A 136 -6.98 9.47 2.76
N ARG A 137 -6.15 9.07 3.73
CA ARG A 137 -4.97 9.82 4.19
C ARG A 137 -3.73 9.01 3.94
N PHE A 138 -2.69 9.64 3.40
CA PHE A 138 -1.39 9.01 3.16
C PHE A 138 -0.31 9.66 4.01
N CYS A 139 0.42 8.84 4.76
CA CYS A 139 1.44 9.24 5.71
C CYS A 139 2.77 8.57 5.39
N THR A 140 3.82 9.38 5.25
CA THR A 140 5.22 8.97 5.11
C THR A 140 6.06 9.60 6.21
N LEU A 141 7.36 9.25 6.35
CA LEU A 141 8.17 9.65 7.49
C LEU A 141 8.42 11.16 7.62
N LEU A 142 8.74 11.84 6.52
CA LEU A 142 9.23 13.23 6.58
C LEU A 142 8.29 14.25 5.96
N TYR A 143 7.29 13.79 5.22
CA TYR A 143 6.31 14.70 4.63
C TYR A 143 5.03 14.73 5.46
N ARG A 144 4.40 15.89 5.53
CA ARG A 144 3.11 16.02 6.20
C ARG A 144 2.10 15.05 5.59
N PRO A 145 1.21 14.45 6.38
CA PRO A 145 0.12 13.65 5.83
C PRO A 145 -0.71 14.48 4.85
N THR A 146 -1.08 13.89 3.74
CA THR A 146 -2.04 14.47 2.81
C THR A 146 -3.28 13.60 2.74
N SER A 147 -4.41 14.16 2.40
CA SER A 147 -5.69 13.46 2.29
C SER A 147 -6.38 13.79 0.99
N VAL A 148 -7.26 12.89 0.55
CA VAL A 148 -8.09 13.08 -0.62
C VAL A 148 -9.47 12.48 -0.37
N SER A 149 -10.51 13.17 -0.85
CA SER A 149 -11.87 12.66 -0.82
C SER A 149 -12.07 11.59 -1.88
N ILE A 150 -12.67 10.46 -1.51
CA ILE A 150 -13.02 9.39 -2.46
C ILE A 150 -14.03 9.93 -3.50
N ASP A 151 -15.00 10.74 -3.08
CA ASP A 151 -15.97 11.33 -4.00
C ASP A 151 -15.31 12.25 -5.02
N ALA A 152 -14.30 13.02 -4.61
CA ALA A 152 -13.57 13.89 -5.54
C ALA A 152 -12.85 13.07 -6.62
N LEU A 153 -12.27 11.91 -6.25
CA LEU A 153 -11.62 11.01 -7.21
C LEU A 153 -12.63 10.33 -8.14
N LEU A 154 -13.74 9.81 -7.60
CA LEU A 154 -14.77 9.14 -8.38
C LEU A 154 -15.47 10.11 -9.36
N ASN A 155 -15.62 11.40 -8.99
CA ASN A 155 -16.22 12.44 -9.84
C ASN A 155 -15.34 12.85 -11.03
N LEU A 156 -14.08 12.39 -11.10
CA LEU A 156 -13.26 12.59 -12.30
C LEU A 156 -13.78 11.81 -13.52
N GLY A 157 -14.67 10.83 -13.30
CA GLY A 157 -15.37 10.11 -14.37
C GLY A 157 -14.50 9.18 -15.21
N VAL A 158 -13.37 8.72 -14.67
CA VAL A 158 -12.44 7.79 -15.35
C VAL A 158 -12.64 6.40 -14.78
N ASP A 159 -13.27 5.51 -15.53
CA ASP A 159 -13.76 4.23 -14.98
C ASP A 159 -12.68 3.19 -14.66
N GLU A 160 -11.56 3.15 -15.38
CA GLU A 160 -10.50 2.15 -15.21
C GLU A 160 -9.12 2.80 -15.07
N ALA A 161 -9.02 3.84 -14.26
CA ALA A 161 -7.77 4.54 -14.10
C ALA A 161 -6.96 4.03 -12.90
N ASP A 162 -5.65 3.92 -13.12
CA ASP A 162 -4.69 3.77 -12.04
C ASP A 162 -4.50 5.12 -11.33
N ILE A 163 -4.46 5.05 -10.01
CA ILE A 163 -4.23 6.18 -9.13
C ILE A 163 -2.85 6.01 -8.51
N LEU A 164 -1.97 6.97 -8.77
CA LEU A 164 -0.63 7.01 -8.20
C LEU A 164 -0.53 8.21 -7.27
N TRP A 165 -0.30 7.96 -6.00
CA TRP A 165 -0.16 8.98 -4.98
C TRP A 165 1.24 8.92 -4.37
N THR A 166 2.08 9.89 -4.73
CA THR A 166 3.50 9.90 -4.38
C THR A 166 3.80 10.97 -3.35
N HIS A 167 4.52 10.60 -2.30
CA HIS A 167 5.24 11.51 -1.43
C HIS A 167 6.75 11.35 -1.71
N ASN A 168 7.46 12.44 -1.96
CA ASN A 168 8.91 12.41 -2.23
C ASN A 168 9.75 13.09 -1.13
N GLY A 169 9.17 13.32 0.05
CA GLY A 169 9.78 14.00 1.19
C GLY A 169 9.72 15.53 1.14
N ILE A 170 9.42 16.12 -0.02
CA ILE A 170 9.31 17.58 -0.23
C ILE A 170 7.90 17.96 -0.66
N GLN A 171 7.27 17.15 -1.47
CA GLN A 171 5.94 17.40 -2.04
C GLN A 171 5.14 16.11 -2.17
N ALA A 172 3.83 16.25 -2.25
CA ALA A 172 2.92 15.19 -2.64
C ALA A 172 2.42 15.41 -4.06
N ARG A 173 2.24 14.33 -4.81
CA ARG A 173 1.69 14.34 -6.15
C ARG A 173 0.64 13.24 -6.29
N LEU A 174 -0.46 13.56 -6.93
CA LEU A 174 -1.53 12.63 -7.24
C LEU A 174 -1.76 12.62 -8.74
N THR A 175 -1.76 11.45 -9.35
CA THR A 175 -2.13 11.28 -10.77
C THR A 175 -3.23 10.24 -10.89
N VAL A 176 -4.19 10.49 -11.77
CA VAL A 176 -5.31 9.60 -12.07
C VAL A 176 -5.33 9.37 -13.58
N GLY A 177 -5.15 8.13 -14.00
CA GLY A 177 -5.05 7.80 -15.43
C GLY A 177 -3.95 8.58 -16.17
N GLY A 178 -2.83 8.88 -15.46
CA GLY A 178 -1.73 9.67 -16.00
C GLY A 178 -1.93 11.19 -15.96
N THR A 179 -3.11 11.68 -15.57
CA THR A 179 -3.41 13.12 -15.46
C THR A 179 -3.11 13.63 -14.04
N ASP A 180 -2.43 14.77 -13.92
CA ASP A 180 -2.13 15.40 -12.64
C ASP A 180 -3.43 15.88 -11.96
N SER A 181 -3.70 15.34 -10.80
CA SER A 181 -4.87 15.65 -9.96
C SER A 181 -4.44 16.12 -8.56
N SER A 182 -3.20 16.60 -8.42
CA SER A 182 -2.62 17.00 -7.13
C SER A 182 -3.39 18.13 -6.43
N SER A 183 -4.19 18.88 -7.16
CA SER A 183 -5.09 19.91 -6.61
C SER A 183 -6.19 19.35 -5.70
N LEU A 184 -6.46 18.04 -5.76
CA LEU A 184 -7.42 17.35 -4.89
C LEU A 184 -6.83 17.02 -3.51
N LEU A 185 -5.50 17.09 -3.34
CA LEU A 185 -4.82 16.83 -2.07
C LEU A 185 -5.04 17.99 -1.09
N GLN A 186 -5.34 17.61 0.15
CA GLN A 186 -5.51 18.49 1.30
C GLN A 186 -4.45 18.25 2.36
#